data_6b8f050ebf918b66da49d4ac06c5dc57
#
_entry.id   6b8f050ebf918b66da49d4ac06c5dc57
#
_cell.length_a   1.000
_cell.length_b   1.000
_cell.length_c   1.000
_cell.angle_alpha   90.00
_cell.angle_beta   90.00
_cell.angle_gamma   90.00
#
_symmetry.space_group_name_H-M   'P 1'
#
loop_
_entity.id
_entity.type
_entity.pdbx_description
1 polymer ?
#
loop_
_entity_poly.entity_id
_entity_poly.type
_entity_poly.pdbx_seq_one_letter_code
_entity_poly.pdbx_strand_id
1 'polypeptide(L)'
;MLSLPLGPVALPVAPVVLLLAVWAGAWVASRLYVRAAAPHDDGARRPGSGDAAGHTMLLAAALGLLAARIGHLAANAAAYGESPLWMLDLRDGGWLPLAGLAAAGAWLLWRGWRTPALRRPLAGGASAALLVWVA
;
A
#
# COMPACT_ATOMS: atom_id res chain seq x y z
N MET A 1 10.03 -20.69 0.21
CA MET A 1 10.02 -19.33 0.78
C MET A 1 11.45 -18.82 0.76
N LEU A 2 11.69 -17.72 0.05
CA LEU A 2 13.00 -17.07 0.00
C LEU A 2 13.19 -16.24 1.28
N SER A 3 14.26 -16.49 2.02
CA SER A 3 14.64 -15.72 3.19
C SER A 3 16.05 -15.19 3.00
N LEU A 4 16.29 -13.94 3.40
CA LEU A 4 17.64 -13.35 3.43
C LEU A 4 18.29 -13.72 4.77
N PRO A 5 19.40 -14.46 4.78
CA PRO A 5 20.13 -14.78 6.00
C PRO A 5 20.92 -13.55 6.47
N LEU A 6 20.37 -12.82 7.42
CA LEU A 6 21.06 -11.72 8.12
C LEU A 6 21.50 -12.18 9.51
N GLY A 7 22.40 -13.17 9.59
CA GLY A 7 22.84 -13.72 10.86
C GLY A 7 21.73 -14.53 11.58
N PRO A 8 21.49 -14.32 12.89
CA PRO A 8 20.49 -15.10 13.64
C PRO A 8 19.03 -14.75 13.29
N VAL A 9 18.78 -13.75 12.43
CA VAL A 9 17.44 -13.31 12.05
C VAL A 9 17.23 -13.55 10.57
N ALA A 10 16.40 -14.55 10.23
CA ALA A 10 15.93 -14.77 8.86
C ALA A 10 14.71 -13.86 8.59
N LEU A 11 14.91 -12.79 7.85
CA LEU A 11 13.80 -11.93 7.42
C LEU A 11 13.13 -12.53 6.17
N PRO A 12 11.82 -12.75 6.18
CA PRO A 12 11.10 -13.17 4.98
C PRO A 12 11.15 -12.04 3.93
N VAL A 13 11.52 -12.38 2.69
CA VAL A 13 11.72 -11.40 1.60
C VAL A 13 10.41 -10.70 1.22
N ALA A 14 9.30 -11.41 1.24
CA ALA A 14 8.00 -10.87 0.82
C ALA A 14 7.56 -9.59 1.55
N PRO A 15 7.56 -9.50 2.90
CA PRO A 15 7.21 -8.25 3.57
C PRO A 15 8.21 -7.12 3.34
N VAL A 16 9.50 -7.43 3.13
CA VAL A 16 10.50 -6.40 2.80
C VAL A 16 10.22 -5.80 1.43
N VAL A 17 9.94 -6.63 0.43
CA VAL A 17 9.57 -6.17 -0.93
C VAL A 17 8.26 -5.37 -0.88
N LEU A 18 7.27 -5.80 -0.10
CA LEU A 18 6.03 -5.06 0.08
C LEU A 18 6.26 -3.66 0.65
N LEU A 19 7.06 -3.56 1.71
CA LEU A 19 7.41 -2.27 2.32
C LEU A 19 8.13 -1.35 1.35
N LEU A 20 9.09 -1.89 0.57
CA LEU A 20 9.80 -1.14 -0.46
C LEU A 20 8.85 -0.68 -1.58
N ALA A 21 7.93 -1.53 -2.01
CA ALA A 21 6.93 -1.20 -3.02
C ALA A 21 6.01 -0.06 -2.55
N VAL A 22 5.51 -0.14 -1.32
CA VAL A 22 4.66 0.90 -0.71
C VAL A 22 5.45 2.21 -0.58
N TRP A 23 6.67 2.15 -0.09
CA TRP A 23 7.53 3.33 0.08
C TRP A 23 7.85 3.99 -1.27
N ALA A 24 8.26 3.21 -2.28
CA ALA A 24 8.54 3.70 -3.62
C ALA A 24 7.29 4.34 -4.25
N GLY A 25 6.14 3.69 -4.13
CA GLY A 25 4.87 4.22 -4.62
C GLY A 25 4.48 5.55 -3.97
N ALA A 26 4.61 5.64 -2.65
CA ALA A 26 4.32 6.87 -1.90
C ALA A 26 5.30 7.99 -2.28
N TRP A 27 6.58 7.68 -2.42
CA TRP A 27 7.61 8.64 -2.81
C TRP A 27 7.38 9.18 -4.23
N VAL A 28 7.10 8.31 -5.21
CA VAL A 28 6.80 8.71 -6.59
C VAL A 28 5.54 9.57 -6.64
N ALA A 29 4.46 9.16 -5.96
CA ALA A 29 3.22 9.91 -5.91
C ALA A 29 3.45 11.32 -5.34
N SER A 30 4.19 11.45 -4.24
CA SER A 30 4.54 12.75 -3.63
C SER A 30 5.35 13.62 -4.58
N ARG A 31 6.35 13.05 -5.27
CA ARG A 31 7.18 13.78 -6.22
C ARG A 31 6.39 14.28 -7.43
N LEU A 32 5.52 13.45 -7.98
CA LEU A 32 4.66 13.82 -9.11
C LEU A 32 3.65 14.90 -8.71
N TYR A 33 3.10 14.81 -7.50
CA TYR A 33 2.17 15.80 -6.98
C TYR A 33 2.84 17.18 -6.85
N VAL A 34 4.04 17.23 -6.25
CA VAL A 34 4.81 18.48 -6.11
C VAL A 34 5.18 19.06 -7.47
N ARG A 35 5.58 18.22 -8.44
CA ARG A 35 5.90 18.69 -9.80
C ARG A 35 4.68 19.22 -10.55
N ALA A 36 3.51 18.61 -10.36
CA ALA A 36 2.27 19.05 -11.00
C ALA A 36 1.72 20.34 -10.37
N ALA A 37 2.04 20.60 -9.11
CA ALA A 37 1.61 21.79 -8.38
C ALA A 37 2.52 23.03 -8.61
N ALA A 38 3.66 22.88 -9.26
CA ALA A 38 4.53 23.98 -9.67
C ALA A 38 4.26 24.29 -11.17
N PRO A 39 4.22 25.50 -11.69
CA PRO A 39 4.37 26.83 -11.15
C PRO A 39 3.32 27.81 -11.73
N HIS A 40 2.28 28.15 -11.06
CA HIS A 40 1.41 29.27 -11.49
C HIS A 40 0.95 30.15 -10.33
N ASP A 41 1.56 30.01 -9.14
CA ASP A 41 1.15 30.87 -8.04
C ASP A 41 2.33 31.40 -7.23
N ASP A 42 2.43 32.72 -7.21
CA ASP A 42 3.39 33.48 -6.47
C ASP A 42 3.35 33.12 -4.97
N GLY A 43 4.39 32.47 -4.49
CA GLY A 43 4.82 32.52 -3.09
C GLY A 43 4.10 31.70 -2.06
N ALA A 44 2.96 31.10 -2.33
CA ALA A 44 2.24 30.29 -1.34
C ALA A 44 2.43 28.78 -1.57
N ARG A 45 3.64 28.27 -1.37
CA ARG A 45 3.82 26.85 -1.10
C ARG A 45 3.02 26.50 0.15
N ARG A 46 1.83 25.92 -0.01
CA ARG A 46 1.09 25.38 1.13
C ARG A 46 1.93 24.24 1.71
N PRO A 47 2.45 24.37 2.96
CA PRO A 47 3.10 23.26 3.64
C PRO A 47 2.11 22.10 3.70
N GLY A 48 2.48 20.90 3.26
CA GLY A 48 1.64 19.72 3.30
C GLY A 48 1.02 19.26 1.97
N SER A 49 1.13 20.00 0.88
CA SER A 49 0.53 19.55 -0.39
C SER A 49 1.21 18.31 -1.00
N GLY A 50 2.52 18.12 -0.78
CA GLY A 50 3.24 16.91 -1.19
C GLY A 50 2.87 15.68 -0.38
N ASP A 51 2.48 15.86 0.89
CA ASP A 51 2.11 14.79 1.79
C ASP A 51 0.75 14.16 1.45
N ALA A 52 -0.16 14.90 0.83
CA ALA A 52 -1.50 14.39 0.53
C ALA A 52 -1.50 13.16 -0.40
N ALA A 53 -0.65 13.15 -1.43
CA ALA A 53 -0.55 12.01 -2.34
C ALA A 53 0.16 10.83 -1.67
N GLY A 54 1.26 11.08 -0.97
CA GLY A 54 1.99 10.06 -0.20
C GLY A 54 1.12 9.45 0.89
N HIS A 55 0.40 10.27 1.66
CA HIS A 55 -0.52 9.81 2.69
C HIS A 55 -1.66 8.96 2.12
N THR A 56 -2.20 9.35 0.96
CA THR A 56 -3.23 8.56 0.27
C THR A 56 -2.70 7.19 -0.15
N MET A 57 -1.45 7.09 -0.61
CA MET A 57 -0.80 5.82 -0.94
C MET A 57 -0.58 4.94 0.29
N LEU A 58 -0.15 5.51 1.41
CA LEU A 58 0.02 4.78 2.67
C LEU A 58 -1.31 4.26 3.21
N LEU A 59 -2.38 5.05 3.13
CA LEU A 59 -3.72 4.61 3.48
C LEU A 59 -4.22 3.49 2.55
N ALA A 60 -3.94 3.57 1.25
CA ALA A 60 -4.27 2.50 0.31
C ALA A 60 -3.57 1.19 0.70
N ALA A 61 -2.29 1.26 1.06
CA ALA A 61 -1.53 0.10 1.51
C ALA A 61 -2.08 -0.49 2.82
N ALA A 62 -2.40 0.36 3.80
CA ALA A 62 -2.98 -0.09 5.06
C ALA A 62 -4.34 -0.76 4.87
N LEU A 63 -5.23 -0.16 4.07
CA LEU A 63 -6.53 -0.73 3.71
C LEU A 63 -6.38 -2.04 2.93
N GLY A 64 -5.41 -2.10 2.02
CA GLY A 64 -5.10 -3.32 1.27
C GLY A 64 -4.64 -4.45 2.17
N LEU A 65 -3.74 -4.18 3.13
CA LEU A 65 -3.29 -5.16 4.12
C LEU A 65 -4.46 -5.67 4.96
N LEU A 66 -5.27 -4.77 5.50
CA LEU A 66 -6.45 -5.14 6.29
C LEU A 66 -7.42 -6.00 5.48
N ALA A 67 -7.72 -5.61 4.25
CA ALA A 67 -8.62 -6.36 3.38
C ALA A 67 -8.06 -7.73 3.00
N ALA A 68 -6.75 -7.84 2.76
CA ALA A 68 -6.09 -9.11 2.49
C ALA A 68 -6.21 -10.07 3.69
N ARG A 69 -6.04 -9.54 4.91
CA ARG A 69 -6.20 -10.36 6.14
C ARG A 69 -7.65 -10.76 6.38
N ILE A 70 -8.57 -9.80 6.33
CA ILE A 70 -10.00 -10.07 6.50
C ILE A 70 -10.50 -11.05 5.43
N GLY A 71 -10.10 -10.88 4.18
CA GLY A 71 -10.45 -11.78 3.09
C GLY A 71 -9.96 -13.21 3.32
N HIS A 72 -8.74 -13.37 3.82
CA HIS A 72 -8.20 -14.67 4.20
C HIS A 72 -8.99 -15.31 5.34
N LEU A 73 -9.25 -14.55 6.41
CA LEU A 73 -10.03 -15.03 7.57
C LEU A 73 -11.46 -15.44 7.15
N ALA A 74 -12.10 -14.66 6.30
CA ALA A 74 -13.45 -14.97 5.80
C ALA A 74 -13.46 -16.24 4.94
N ALA A 75 -12.47 -16.39 4.07
CA ALA A 75 -12.35 -17.58 3.22
C ALA A 75 -12.06 -18.87 4.01
N ASN A 76 -11.45 -18.75 5.19
CA ASN A 76 -11.05 -19.88 6.03
C ASN A 76 -11.75 -19.86 7.40
N ALA A 77 -12.91 -19.24 7.50
CA ALA A 77 -13.62 -19.05 8.78
C ALA A 77 -13.85 -20.33 9.58
N ALA A 78 -14.11 -21.44 8.89
CA ALA A 78 -14.30 -22.74 9.52
C ALA A 78 -13.05 -23.23 10.29
N ALA A 79 -11.84 -22.92 9.77
CA ALA A 79 -10.60 -23.32 10.42
C ALA A 79 -10.31 -22.54 11.71
N TYR A 80 -10.85 -21.32 11.81
CA TYR A 80 -10.66 -20.44 12.98
C TYR A 80 -11.77 -20.55 14.03
N GLY A 81 -12.84 -21.31 13.74
CA GLY A 81 -14.00 -21.46 14.62
C GLY A 81 -13.69 -22.04 16.00
N GLU A 82 -12.66 -22.87 16.11
CA GLU A 82 -12.25 -23.51 17.37
C GLU A 82 -11.39 -22.64 18.28
N SER A 83 -10.71 -21.63 17.70
CA SER A 83 -9.81 -20.75 18.46
C SER A 83 -9.72 -19.34 17.85
N PRO A 84 -10.58 -18.41 18.26
CA PRO A 84 -10.62 -17.05 17.72
C PRO A 84 -9.30 -16.26 17.88
N LEU A 85 -8.48 -16.61 18.87
CA LEU A 85 -7.18 -15.98 19.11
C LEU A 85 -6.18 -16.21 17.96
N TRP A 86 -6.32 -17.27 17.20
CA TRP A 86 -5.48 -17.55 16.03
C TRP A 86 -5.75 -16.58 14.88
N MET A 87 -6.89 -15.88 14.88
CA MET A 87 -7.18 -14.82 13.91
C MET A 87 -6.19 -13.65 14.04
N LEU A 88 -5.62 -13.45 15.23
CA LEU A 88 -4.63 -12.39 15.51
C LEU A 88 -3.20 -12.83 15.22
N ASP A 89 -2.95 -14.13 15.00
CA ASP A 89 -1.62 -14.61 14.66
C ASP A 89 -1.29 -14.26 13.20
N LEU A 90 -0.42 -13.26 13.02
CA LEU A 90 0.07 -12.84 11.70
C LEU A 90 1.16 -13.76 11.15
N ARG A 91 1.63 -14.74 11.94
CA ARG A 91 2.74 -15.64 11.58
C ARG A 91 2.30 -16.80 10.70
N ASP A 92 0.99 -17.08 10.66
CA ASP A 92 0.41 -18.15 9.84
C ASP A 92 0.53 -17.90 8.33
N GLY A 93 0.95 -16.66 7.92
CA GLY A 93 1.12 -16.27 6.53
C GLY A 93 -0.17 -16.18 5.73
N GLY A 94 -1.32 -16.27 6.40
CA GLY A 94 -2.63 -16.25 5.77
C GLY A 94 -3.05 -14.86 5.28
N TRP A 95 -2.78 -14.56 4.02
CA TRP A 95 -3.16 -13.32 3.35
C TRP A 95 -3.83 -13.63 2.01
N LEU A 96 -4.89 -12.92 1.66
CA LEU A 96 -5.53 -13.01 0.35
C LEU A 96 -5.13 -11.77 -0.50
N PRO A 97 -4.07 -11.87 -1.34
CA PRO A 97 -3.53 -10.71 -2.06
C PRO A 97 -4.55 -10.03 -2.97
N LEU A 98 -5.45 -10.81 -3.59
CA LEU A 98 -6.48 -10.25 -4.47
C LEU A 98 -7.45 -9.33 -3.74
N ALA A 99 -7.87 -9.68 -2.52
CA ALA A 99 -8.72 -8.83 -1.71
C ALA A 99 -7.99 -7.53 -1.32
N GLY A 100 -6.71 -7.64 -0.99
CA GLY A 100 -5.86 -6.49 -0.68
C GLY A 100 -5.69 -5.54 -1.86
N LEU A 101 -5.36 -6.07 -3.04
CA LEU A 101 -5.21 -5.28 -4.26
C LEU A 101 -6.53 -4.63 -4.68
N ALA A 102 -7.65 -5.35 -4.58
CA ALA A 102 -8.96 -4.80 -4.89
C ALA A 102 -9.32 -3.62 -3.97
N ALA A 103 -9.11 -3.75 -2.66
CA ALA A 103 -9.40 -2.69 -1.70
C ALA A 103 -8.48 -1.47 -1.88
N ALA A 104 -7.18 -1.69 -2.04
CA ALA A 104 -6.22 -0.61 -2.30
C ALA A 104 -6.54 0.12 -3.62
N GLY A 105 -6.81 -0.63 -4.68
CA GLY A 105 -7.18 -0.09 -5.99
C GLY A 105 -8.50 0.70 -5.93
N ALA A 106 -9.51 0.17 -5.28
CA ALA A 106 -10.80 0.86 -5.11
C ALA A 106 -10.63 2.18 -4.36
N TRP A 107 -9.82 2.19 -3.29
CA TRP A 107 -9.49 3.40 -2.55
C TRP A 107 -8.78 4.45 -3.42
N LEU A 108 -7.76 4.04 -4.18
CA LEU A 108 -7.01 4.96 -5.06
C LEU A 108 -7.90 5.52 -6.16
N LEU A 109 -8.75 4.69 -6.78
CA LEU A 109 -9.71 5.11 -7.79
C LEU A 109 -10.71 6.10 -7.21
N TRP A 110 -11.28 5.80 -6.05
CA TRP A 110 -12.24 6.67 -5.37
C TRP A 110 -11.61 8.03 -5.03
N ARG A 111 -10.39 8.03 -4.46
CA ARG A 111 -9.66 9.27 -4.14
C ARG A 111 -9.30 10.08 -5.38
N GLY A 112 -8.85 9.40 -6.44
CA GLY A 112 -8.57 10.05 -7.72
C GLY A 112 -9.84 10.62 -8.36
N TRP A 113 -10.98 9.98 -8.19
CA TRP A 113 -12.27 10.47 -8.68
C TRP A 113 -12.72 11.72 -7.92
N ARG A 114 -12.64 11.69 -6.59
CA ARG A 114 -12.96 12.82 -5.71
C ARG A 114 -12.03 14.00 -5.86
N THR A 115 -10.77 13.77 -6.18
CA THR A 115 -9.73 14.81 -6.23
C THR A 115 -8.93 14.66 -7.53
N PRO A 116 -9.35 15.33 -8.62
CA PRO A 116 -8.72 15.19 -9.95
C PRO A 116 -7.21 15.50 -9.96
N ALA A 117 -6.74 16.41 -9.11
CA ALA A 117 -5.32 16.74 -8.96
C ALA A 117 -4.46 15.54 -8.51
N LEU A 118 -5.05 14.56 -7.84
CA LEU A 118 -4.36 13.35 -7.39
C LEU A 118 -4.28 12.25 -8.44
N ARG A 119 -5.05 12.29 -9.52
CA ARG A 119 -5.15 11.19 -10.50
C ARG A 119 -3.80 10.76 -11.06
N ARG A 120 -3.05 11.71 -11.64
CA ARG A 120 -1.72 11.44 -12.22
C ARG A 120 -0.70 10.99 -11.17
N PRO A 121 -0.54 11.69 -10.03
CA PRO A 121 0.36 11.27 -8.97
C PRO A 121 0.06 9.87 -8.44
N LEU A 122 -1.22 9.55 -8.17
CA LEU A 122 -1.62 8.23 -7.67
C LEU A 122 -1.40 7.12 -8.69
N ALA A 123 -1.70 7.38 -9.98
CA ALA A 123 -1.44 6.41 -11.05
C ALA A 123 0.06 6.12 -11.17
N GLY A 124 0.91 7.15 -11.15
CA GLY A 124 2.37 6.99 -11.18
C GLY A 124 2.91 6.24 -9.95
N GLY A 125 2.41 6.58 -8.76
CA GLY A 125 2.76 5.88 -7.52
C GLY A 125 2.34 4.42 -7.52
N ALA A 126 1.12 4.11 -7.96
CA ALA A 126 0.63 2.74 -8.08
C ALA A 126 1.45 1.92 -9.08
N SER A 127 1.79 2.51 -10.23
CA SER A 127 2.65 1.84 -11.23
C SER A 127 4.04 1.56 -10.66
N ALA A 128 4.65 2.50 -9.94
CA ALA A 128 5.95 2.30 -9.30
C ALA A 128 5.90 1.19 -8.24
N ALA A 129 4.84 1.16 -7.42
CA ALA A 129 4.65 0.11 -6.42
C ALA A 129 4.51 -1.28 -7.06
N LEU A 130 3.73 -1.38 -8.14
CA LEU A 130 3.56 -2.64 -8.87
C LEU A 130 4.86 -3.11 -9.52
N LEU A 131 5.66 -2.19 -10.11
CA LEU A 131 6.95 -2.54 -10.70
C LEU A 131 7.91 -3.11 -9.66
N VAL A 132 7.99 -2.50 -8.47
CA VAL A 132 8.83 -3.01 -7.37
C VAL A 132 8.31 -4.35 -6.85
N TRP A 133 6.99 -4.57 -6.86
CA TRP A 133 6.39 -5.83 -6.41
C TRP A 133 6.69 -7.00 -7.37
N VAL A 134 6.74 -6.73 -8.66
CA VAL A 134 6.93 -7.76 -9.71
C VAL A 134 8.41 -8.05 -9.97
N ALA A 135 9.32 -7.10 -9.64
CA ALA A 135 10.76 -7.26 -9.82
C ALA A 135 11.39 -8.23 -8.80
#